data_4f0df2ad07aa004562edbfafe7c3e9e2
#
_entry.id   4f0df2ad07aa004562edbfafe7c3e9e2
#
_cell.length_a   1.000
_cell.length_b   1.000
_cell.length_c   1.000
_cell.angle_alpha   90.00
_cell.angle_beta   90.00
_cell.angle_gamma   90.00
#
_symmetry.space_group_name_H-M   'P 1'
#
loop_
_entity.id
_entity.type
_entity.pdbx_description
1 polymer ?
#
loop_
_entity_poly.entity_id
_entity_poly.type
_entity_poly.pdbx_seq_one_letter_code
_entity_poly.pdbx_strand_id
1 'polypeptide(L)'
;MNHWLKKSAWLLAGSLLTSPAAVFANEYSASFKGTDIQEFINIVGRNLEKTIIVDPSVRGKIDVRSYDMLSEEQYYSFFLNVLEVYGYAVVEMDNGVIKVIKSKDAKTSAIPVVGDGSIQGDEVVTRVVAVRNVSVRELSPLLRQLNDNAGAGNVVHY
;
A
#
# COMPACT_ATOMS: atom_id res chain seq x y z
N MET A 1 11.61 -72.47 -43.66
CA MET A 1 11.05 -71.52 -44.69
C MET A 1 10.08 -70.60 -43.99
N ASN A 2 10.36 -69.32 -44.17
CA ASN A 2 9.52 -68.14 -43.86
C ASN A 2 9.45 -67.59 -42.45
N HIS A 3 10.32 -66.66 -42.28
CA HIS A 3 10.36 -65.60 -41.27
C HIS A 3 9.15 -64.68 -41.36
N TRP A 4 8.59 -64.31 -40.23
CA TRP A 4 7.89 -63.03 -40.16
C TRP A 4 8.22 -62.29 -38.87
N LEU A 5 9.05 -61.24 -39.07
CA LEU A 5 9.43 -60.23 -38.14
C LEU A 5 8.24 -59.35 -37.75
N LYS A 6 7.82 -59.40 -36.51
CA LYS A 6 6.89 -58.41 -35.96
C LYS A 6 7.73 -57.30 -35.24
N LYS A 7 7.80 -56.16 -35.86
CA LYS A 7 8.35 -54.96 -35.28
C LYS A 7 7.40 -54.38 -34.21
N SER A 8 7.79 -54.47 -32.98
CA SER A 8 7.07 -53.83 -31.88
C SER A 8 7.58 -52.39 -31.75
N ALA A 9 6.75 -51.41 -32.14
CA ALA A 9 6.97 -50.01 -31.91
C ALA A 9 6.62 -49.67 -30.47
N TRP A 10 7.60 -49.34 -29.66
CA TRP A 10 7.40 -48.81 -28.32
C TRP A 10 7.16 -47.30 -28.44
N LEU A 11 5.91 -46.87 -28.22
CA LEU A 11 5.51 -45.50 -28.03
C LEU A 11 5.83 -45.14 -26.57
N LEU A 12 6.95 -44.43 -26.36
CA LEU A 12 7.26 -43.73 -25.14
C LEU A 12 6.37 -42.49 -25.02
N ALA A 13 5.27 -42.62 -24.31
CA ALA A 13 4.46 -41.49 -23.89
C ALA A 13 5.21 -40.76 -22.75
N GLY A 14 5.92 -39.68 -23.11
CA GLY A 14 6.52 -38.75 -22.16
C GLY A 14 5.43 -37.98 -21.41
N SER A 15 5.14 -38.41 -20.18
CA SER A 15 4.28 -37.68 -19.25
C SER A 15 5.03 -36.43 -18.75
N LEU A 16 4.72 -35.25 -19.30
CA LEU A 16 5.15 -33.98 -18.73
C LEU A 16 4.42 -33.80 -17.38
N LEU A 17 5.11 -34.08 -16.29
CA LEU A 17 4.69 -33.67 -14.94
C LEU A 17 4.88 -32.16 -14.83
N THR A 18 3.85 -31.40 -15.14
CA THR A 18 3.77 -29.99 -14.76
C THR A 18 3.50 -29.93 -13.26
N SER A 19 4.57 -29.82 -12.46
CA SER A 19 4.46 -29.49 -11.05
C SER A 19 3.85 -28.09 -10.93
N PRO A 20 2.72 -27.90 -10.24
CA PRO A 20 2.29 -26.55 -9.88
C PRO A 20 3.37 -25.94 -8.98
N ALA A 21 3.96 -24.83 -9.41
CA ALA A 21 4.80 -24.03 -8.54
C ALA A 21 3.89 -23.54 -7.39
N ALA A 22 4.14 -24.04 -6.18
CA ALA A 22 3.49 -23.54 -5.00
C ALA A 22 3.93 -22.09 -4.82
N VAL A 23 3.04 -21.14 -5.10
CA VAL A 23 3.23 -19.74 -4.75
C VAL A 23 3.14 -19.68 -3.23
N PHE A 24 4.29 -19.60 -2.57
CA PHE A 24 4.32 -19.31 -1.14
C PHE A 24 3.90 -17.86 -0.97
N ALA A 25 2.67 -17.63 -0.55
CA ALA A 25 2.25 -16.31 -0.09
C ALA A 25 3.01 -16.00 1.20
N ASN A 26 3.75 -14.90 1.23
CA ASN A 26 4.40 -14.45 2.45
C ASN A 26 3.30 -14.02 3.44
N GLU A 27 3.35 -14.59 4.63
CA GLU A 27 2.47 -14.25 5.74
C GLU A 27 3.27 -13.48 6.80
N TYR A 28 2.68 -12.42 7.33
CA TYR A 28 3.34 -11.53 8.29
C TYR A 28 2.61 -11.53 9.63
N SER A 29 3.38 -11.62 10.72
CA SER A 29 2.87 -11.40 12.08
C SER A 29 3.16 -9.96 12.48
N ALA A 30 2.16 -9.27 13.04
CA ALA A 30 2.28 -7.89 13.48
C ALA A 30 2.00 -7.80 14.99
N SER A 31 3.05 -7.82 15.80
CA SER A 31 2.97 -7.62 17.26
C SER A 31 4.07 -6.69 17.72
N PHE A 32 3.70 -5.46 18.05
CA PHE A 32 4.61 -4.40 18.46
C PHE A 32 4.12 -3.82 19.79
N LYS A 33 4.90 -3.99 20.86
CA LYS A 33 4.55 -3.49 22.19
C LYS A 33 5.63 -2.56 22.70
N GLY A 34 5.28 -1.28 22.88
CA GLY A 34 6.19 -0.25 23.33
C GLY A 34 7.35 0.01 22.32
N THR A 35 7.16 -0.38 21.06
CA THR A 35 8.15 -0.26 20.00
C THR A 35 8.24 1.19 19.55
N ASP A 36 9.46 1.67 19.25
CA ASP A 36 9.63 2.98 18.62
C ASP A 36 9.01 2.98 17.22
N ILE A 37 8.28 4.04 16.89
CA ILE A 37 7.56 4.13 15.60
C ILE A 37 8.51 4.09 14.41
N GLN A 38 9.73 4.63 14.53
CA GLN A 38 10.72 4.58 13.46
C GLN A 38 11.23 3.15 13.26
N GLU A 39 11.39 2.39 14.35
CA GLU A 39 11.75 0.97 14.27
C GLU A 39 10.63 0.16 13.62
N PHE A 40 9.38 0.41 14.00
CA PHE A 40 8.20 -0.20 13.34
C PHE A 40 8.21 0.07 11.83
N ILE A 41 8.36 1.33 11.42
CA ILE A 41 8.41 1.71 10.01
C ILE A 41 9.54 0.99 9.27
N ASN A 42 10.72 0.89 9.88
CA ASN A 42 11.87 0.20 9.30
C ASN A 42 11.63 -1.30 9.13
N ILE A 43 10.98 -1.95 10.10
CA ILE A 43 10.63 -3.38 10.04
C ILE A 43 9.64 -3.62 8.90
N VAL A 44 8.57 -2.81 8.84
CA VAL A 44 7.55 -2.94 7.79
C VAL A 44 8.15 -2.69 6.41
N GLY A 45 8.93 -1.61 6.24
CA GLY A 45 9.58 -1.29 4.97
C GLY A 45 10.46 -2.42 4.46
N ARG A 46 11.21 -3.07 5.37
CA ARG A 46 12.06 -4.20 5.03
C ARG A 46 11.24 -5.44 4.64
N ASN A 47 10.16 -5.72 5.36
CA ASN A 47 9.31 -6.87 5.10
C ASN A 47 8.54 -6.73 3.76
N LEU A 48 8.16 -5.51 3.40
CA LEU A 48 7.44 -5.20 2.15
C LEU A 48 8.38 -4.79 1.01
N GLU A 49 9.70 -4.83 1.22
CA GLU A 49 10.72 -4.42 0.25
C GLU A 49 10.50 -3.00 -0.31
N LYS A 50 9.90 -2.11 0.51
CA LYS A 50 9.60 -0.72 0.14
C LYS A 50 10.64 0.23 0.70
N THR A 51 11.06 1.21 -0.12
CA THR A 51 11.91 2.30 0.35
C THR A 51 11.06 3.34 1.06
N ILE A 52 11.33 3.56 2.36
CA ILE A 52 10.57 4.50 3.17
C ILE A 52 11.49 5.62 3.69
N ILE A 53 11.08 6.86 3.48
CA ILE A 53 11.70 8.05 4.05
C ILE A 53 10.84 8.51 5.23
N VAL A 54 11.46 8.64 6.40
CA VAL A 54 10.77 9.05 7.62
C VAL A 54 11.16 10.47 7.96
N ASP A 55 10.17 11.36 8.13
CA ASP A 55 10.41 12.72 8.58
C ASP A 55 10.97 12.72 10.03
N PRO A 56 11.97 13.55 10.36
CA PRO A 56 12.56 13.60 11.70
C PRO A 56 11.57 13.94 12.83
N SER A 57 10.43 14.51 12.50
CA SER A 57 9.33 14.80 13.46
C SER A 57 8.49 13.59 13.83
N VAL A 58 8.63 12.46 13.11
CA VAL A 58 7.95 11.19 13.39
C VAL A 58 8.64 10.51 14.56
N ARG A 59 8.01 10.56 15.74
CA ARG A 59 8.57 10.03 16.99
C ARG A 59 7.45 9.55 17.90
N GLY A 60 7.73 8.52 18.68
CA GLY A 60 6.80 8.00 19.67
C GLY A 60 6.88 6.49 19.79
N LYS A 61 6.14 5.94 20.71
CA LYS A 61 6.01 4.49 20.91
C LYS A 61 4.63 4.04 20.46
N ILE A 62 4.58 2.86 19.90
CA ILE A 62 3.36 2.22 19.45
C ILE A 62 3.11 0.94 20.24
N ASP A 63 1.83 0.66 20.46
CA ASP A 63 1.32 -0.59 21.01
C ASP A 63 0.23 -1.11 20.08
N VAL A 64 0.59 -2.07 19.21
CA VAL A 64 -0.33 -2.63 18.21
C VAL A 64 -0.11 -4.12 18.07
N ARG A 65 -1.18 -4.86 17.77
CA ARG A 65 -1.11 -6.31 17.58
C ARG A 65 -2.15 -6.79 16.57
N SER A 66 -1.71 -7.63 15.65
CA SER A 66 -2.58 -8.52 14.90
C SER A 66 -2.58 -9.90 15.53
N TYR A 67 -3.74 -10.54 15.63
CA TYR A 67 -3.87 -11.92 16.11
C TYR A 67 -3.73 -12.93 14.98
N ASP A 68 -4.07 -12.51 13.76
CA ASP A 68 -4.01 -13.33 12.55
C ASP A 68 -2.73 -13.04 11.76
N MET A 69 -2.28 -14.04 11.01
CA MET A 69 -1.24 -13.85 10.00
C MET A 69 -1.83 -13.01 8.86
N LEU A 70 -1.08 -12.03 8.41
CA LEU A 70 -1.49 -11.06 7.41
C LEU A 70 -0.84 -11.36 6.07
N SER A 71 -1.60 -11.27 4.98
CA SER A 71 -1.03 -11.21 3.64
C SER A 71 -0.24 -9.90 3.45
N GLU A 72 0.53 -9.78 2.39
CA GLU A 72 1.30 -8.56 2.08
C GLU A 72 0.40 -7.32 2.00
N GLU A 73 -0.74 -7.41 1.30
CA GLU A 73 -1.71 -6.32 1.18
C GLU A 73 -2.34 -5.96 2.55
N GLN A 74 -2.69 -6.97 3.34
CA GLN A 74 -3.25 -6.76 4.67
C GLN A 74 -2.21 -6.14 5.61
N TYR A 75 -0.94 -6.54 5.49
CA TYR A 75 0.15 -6.01 6.28
C TYR A 75 0.45 -4.55 5.91
N TYR A 76 0.38 -4.20 4.63
CA TYR A 76 0.50 -2.81 4.18
C TYR A 76 -0.68 -1.96 4.68
N SER A 77 -1.91 -2.44 4.54
CA SER A 77 -3.10 -1.75 5.09
C SER A 77 -3.02 -1.58 6.61
N PHE A 78 -2.55 -2.60 7.32
CA PHE A 78 -2.29 -2.50 8.76
C PHE A 78 -1.27 -1.40 9.08
N PHE A 79 -0.19 -1.32 8.31
CA PHE A 79 0.82 -0.27 8.46
C PHE A 79 0.22 1.14 8.29
N LEU A 80 -0.58 1.37 7.24
CA LEU A 80 -1.24 2.66 7.00
C LEU A 80 -2.16 3.05 8.16
N ASN A 81 -3.02 2.13 8.58
CA ASN A 81 -3.96 2.34 9.68
C ASN A 81 -3.24 2.66 11.01
N VAL A 82 -2.15 1.96 11.30
CA VAL A 82 -1.35 2.24 12.51
C VAL A 82 -0.79 3.66 12.44
N LEU A 83 -0.19 4.06 11.34
CA LEU A 83 0.37 5.40 11.20
C LEU A 83 -0.70 6.48 11.33
N GLU A 84 -1.88 6.28 10.75
CA GLU A 84 -3.00 7.22 10.85
C GLU A 84 -3.45 7.40 12.31
N VAL A 85 -3.65 6.32 13.04
CA VAL A 85 -4.04 6.35 14.47
C VAL A 85 -3.04 7.13 15.31
N TYR A 86 -1.75 7.03 14.98
CA TYR A 86 -0.70 7.78 15.66
C TYR A 86 -0.46 9.19 15.09
N GLY A 87 -1.30 9.66 14.17
CA GLY A 87 -1.29 11.02 13.62
C GLY A 87 -0.25 11.25 12.53
N TYR A 88 0.13 10.19 11.81
CA TYR A 88 1.04 10.25 10.66
C TYR A 88 0.31 9.89 9.37
N ALA A 89 0.82 10.43 8.28
CA ALA A 89 0.31 10.16 6.94
C ALA A 89 1.42 9.59 6.05
N VAL A 90 1.02 8.75 5.13
CA VAL A 90 1.88 8.16 4.11
C VAL A 90 1.63 8.88 2.79
N VAL A 91 2.70 9.30 2.14
CA VAL A 91 2.68 9.91 0.81
C VAL A 91 3.55 9.06 -0.10
N GLU A 92 2.98 8.47 -1.12
CA GLU A 92 3.72 7.78 -2.17
C GLU A 92 4.23 8.80 -3.20
N MET A 93 5.49 8.68 -3.57
CA MET A 93 6.14 9.54 -4.55
C MET A 93 6.21 8.86 -5.91
N ASP A 94 6.33 9.63 -7.00
CA ASP A 94 6.36 9.14 -8.39
C ASP A 94 7.41 8.05 -8.67
N ASN A 95 8.43 7.97 -7.83
CA ASN A 95 9.50 6.97 -7.92
C ASN A 95 9.24 5.69 -7.09
N GLY A 96 8.03 5.52 -6.55
CA GLY A 96 7.66 4.40 -5.70
C GLY A 96 8.25 4.46 -4.28
N VAL A 97 8.88 5.58 -3.91
CA VAL A 97 9.37 5.84 -2.55
C VAL A 97 8.22 6.33 -1.69
N ILE A 98 8.11 5.77 -0.49
CA ILE A 98 7.10 6.14 0.50
C ILE A 98 7.69 7.17 1.45
N LYS A 99 6.97 8.26 1.70
CA LYS A 99 7.34 9.26 2.70
C LYS A 99 6.34 9.25 3.85
N VAL A 100 6.84 9.12 5.09
CA VAL A 100 6.02 9.20 6.31
C VAL A 100 6.24 10.56 6.96
N ILE A 101 5.15 11.31 7.14
CA ILE A 101 5.12 12.66 7.70
C ILE A 101 3.96 12.80 8.72
N LYS A 102 3.92 13.89 9.46
CA LYS A 102 2.74 14.19 10.28
C LYS A 102 1.53 14.49 9.40
N SER A 103 0.36 14.00 9.78
CA SER A 103 -0.89 14.19 9.02
C SER A 103 -1.21 15.67 8.75
N LYS A 104 -0.91 16.56 9.70
CA LYS A 104 -1.07 18.00 9.52
C LYS A 104 -0.16 18.59 8.41
N ASP A 105 1.02 18.01 8.23
CA ASP A 105 2.00 18.48 7.25
C ASP A 105 1.73 17.90 5.86
N ALA A 106 0.97 16.79 5.78
CA ALA A 106 0.50 16.21 4.52
C ALA A 106 -0.37 17.19 3.72
N LYS A 107 -1.19 18.00 4.40
CA LYS A 107 -2.06 19.02 3.77
C LYS A 107 -1.28 20.09 2.97
N THR A 108 -0.02 20.31 3.29
CA THR A 108 0.84 21.33 2.68
C THR A 108 1.98 20.75 1.84
N SER A 109 2.13 19.41 1.84
CA SER A 109 3.15 18.74 1.04
C SER A 109 2.77 18.70 -0.44
N ALA A 110 3.78 18.73 -1.31
CA ALA A 110 3.57 18.46 -2.72
C ALA A 110 3.25 16.96 -2.89
N ILE A 111 1.97 16.63 -2.94
CA ILE A 111 1.48 15.27 -3.11
C ILE A 111 1.25 15.04 -4.60
N PRO A 112 1.69 13.89 -5.16
CA PRO A 112 1.45 13.57 -6.55
C PRO A 112 -0.02 13.68 -6.94
N VAL A 113 -0.29 14.22 -8.12
CA VAL A 113 -1.65 14.32 -8.66
C VAL A 113 -2.01 12.98 -9.28
N VAL A 114 -3.01 12.33 -8.74
CA VAL A 114 -3.52 11.06 -9.28
C VAL A 114 -4.70 11.34 -10.20
N GLY A 115 -4.68 10.76 -11.39
CA GLY A 115 -5.81 10.79 -12.33
C GLY A 115 -6.99 9.92 -11.86
N ASP A 116 -7.88 9.52 -12.80
CA ASP A 116 -9.07 8.72 -12.48
C ASP A 116 -8.82 7.25 -12.07
N GLY A 117 -7.57 6.89 -11.75
CA GLY A 117 -7.21 5.55 -11.28
C GLY A 117 -7.82 5.20 -9.92
N SER A 118 -8.05 3.92 -9.69
CA SER A 118 -8.47 3.42 -8.37
C SER A 118 -7.33 3.57 -7.37
N ILE A 119 -7.57 4.34 -6.33
CA ILE A 119 -6.67 4.45 -5.17
C ILE A 119 -6.99 3.27 -4.25
N GLN A 120 -5.99 2.50 -3.89
CA GLN A 120 -6.13 1.42 -2.92
C GLN A 120 -5.54 1.85 -1.58
N GLY A 121 -6.32 1.69 -0.51
CA GLY A 121 -5.90 1.97 0.85
C GLY A 121 -6.07 3.43 1.29
N ASP A 122 -5.42 3.78 2.42
CA ASP A 122 -5.55 5.05 3.12
C ASP A 122 -4.39 6.02 2.78
N GLU A 123 -3.90 5.97 1.53
CA GLU A 123 -2.84 6.87 1.06
C GLU A 123 -3.38 8.29 0.80
N VAL A 124 -2.56 9.29 1.13
CA VAL A 124 -2.90 10.68 0.84
C VAL A 124 -2.51 11.02 -0.59
N VAL A 125 -3.51 11.40 -1.40
CA VAL A 125 -3.33 11.74 -2.81
C VAL A 125 -3.91 13.10 -3.14
N THR A 126 -3.44 13.72 -4.22
CA THR A 126 -4.06 14.91 -4.81
C THR A 126 -4.95 14.51 -5.97
N ARG A 127 -6.20 14.94 -5.95
CA ARG A 127 -7.14 14.74 -7.05
C ARG A 127 -7.65 16.08 -7.60
N VAL A 128 -7.59 16.24 -8.91
CA VAL A 128 -8.17 17.39 -9.60
C VAL A 128 -9.57 17.03 -10.06
N VAL A 129 -10.57 17.79 -9.61
CA VAL A 129 -11.97 17.58 -9.99
C VAL A 129 -12.48 18.83 -10.73
N ALA A 130 -12.90 18.65 -11.97
CA ALA A 130 -13.55 19.71 -12.73
C ALA A 130 -15.01 19.87 -12.29
N VAL A 131 -15.36 21.04 -11.75
CA VAL A 131 -16.72 21.36 -11.32
C VAL A 131 -17.44 22.11 -12.42
N ARG A 132 -18.69 21.67 -12.73
CA ARG A 132 -19.57 22.32 -13.69
C ARG A 132 -20.78 22.86 -12.95
N ASN A 133 -21.36 23.99 -13.46
CA ASN A 133 -22.59 24.58 -12.97
C ASN A 133 -22.57 25.23 -11.57
N VAL A 134 -21.44 25.22 -10.88
CA VAL A 134 -21.26 25.85 -9.57
C VAL A 134 -19.92 26.59 -9.55
N SER A 135 -19.86 27.73 -8.89
CA SER A 135 -18.61 28.46 -8.69
C SER A 135 -17.71 27.69 -7.73
N VAL A 136 -16.53 27.31 -8.19
CA VAL A 136 -15.52 26.61 -7.36
C VAL A 136 -15.12 27.47 -6.15
N ARG A 137 -15.13 28.80 -6.31
CA ARG A 137 -14.81 29.76 -5.24
C ARG A 137 -15.83 29.71 -4.10
N GLU A 138 -17.11 29.49 -4.43
CA GLU A 138 -18.17 29.34 -3.42
C GLU A 138 -18.21 27.96 -2.80
N LEU A 139 -17.88 26.93 -3.58
CA LEU A 139 -17.89 25.55 -3.12
C LEU A 139 -16.71 25.21 -2.20
N SER A 140 -15.54 25.80 -2.46
CA SER A 140 -14.30 25.47 -1.74
C SER A 140 -14.36 25.65 -0.22
N PRO A 141 -14.96 26.73 0.34
CA PRO A 141 -15.09 26.88 1.78
C PRO A 141 -15.94 25.77 2.44
N LEU A 142 -17.01 25.36 1.77
CA LEU A 142 -17.90 24.29 2.26
C LEU A 142 -17.18 22.95 2.25
N LEU A 143 -16.43 22.65 1.19
CA LEU A 143 -15.65 21.42 1.09
C LEU A 143 -14.52 21.40 2.13
N ARG A 144 -13.86 22.54 2.40
CA ARG A 144 -12.87 22.62 3.47
C ARG A 144 -13.47 22.30 4.83
N GLN A 145 -14.63 22.89 5.14
CA GLN A 145 -15.30 22.65 6.41
C GLN A 145 -15.67 21.17 6.61
N LEU A 146 -16.09 20.49 5.55
CA LEU A 146 -16.34 19.04 5.58
C LEU A 146 -15.05 18.25 5.77
N ASN A 147 -13.97 18.67 5.13
CA ASN A 147 -12.69 17.99 5.15
C ASN A 147 -11.86 18.24 6.43
N ASP A 148 -12.05 19.38 7.11
CA ASP A 148 -11.36 19.68 8.38
C ASP A 148 -11.73 18.68 9.49
N ASN A 149 -12.88 18.04 9.36
CA ASN A 149 -13.32 16.97 10.26
C ASN A 149 -12.83 15.57 9.82
N ALA A 150 -12.26 15.44 8.63
CA ALA A 150 -11.94 14.15 8.00
C ALA A 150 -10.44 13.83 7.93
N GLY A 151 -9.55 14.56 8.61
CA GLY A 151 -8.14 14.20 8.70
C GLY A 151 -7.19 14.98 7.79
N ALA A 152 -6.31 14.28 7.05
CA ALA A 152 -5.13 14.86 6.38
C ALA A 152 -5.39 15.65 5.07
N GLY A 153 -6.63 15.70 4.57
CA GLY A 153 -6.95 16.32 3.28
C GLY A 153 -6.95 17.87 3.29
N ASN A 154 -6.83 18.47 2.11
CA ASN A 154 -6.99 19.91 1.88
C ASN A 154 -7.71 20.17 0.55
N VAL A 155 -8.50 21.23 0.49
CA VAL A 155 -9.23 21.67 -0.73
C VAL A 155 -8.69 23.02 -1.19
N VAL A 156 -8.18 23.06 -2.42
CA VAL A 156 -7.68 24.29 -3.07
C VAL A 156 -8.45 24.49 -4.38
N HIS A 157 -8.77 25.74 -4.72
CA HIS A 157 -9.36 26.10 -6.01
C HIS A 157 -8.36 26.87 -6.87
N TYR A 158 -8.43 26.66 -8.15
CA TYR A 158 -7.65 27.34 -9.18
C TYR A 158 -8.57 28.10 -10.14
#